data_82d87b57c21654a862551c6e73b5ff30
#
_entry.id   82d87b57c21654a862551c6e73b5ff30
#
_cell.length_a   1.000
_cell.length_b   1.000
_cell.length_c   1.000
_cell.angle_alpha   90.00
_cell.angle_beta   90.00
_cell.angle_gamma   90.00
#
_symmetry.space_group_name_H-M   'P 1'
#
loop_
_entity.id
_entity.type
_entity.pdbx_description
1 polymer ?
#
loop_
_entity_poly.entity_id
_entity_poly.type
_entity_poly.pdbx_seq_one_letter_code
_entity_poly.pdbx_strand_id
1 'polypeptide(L)'
;EIRHLKVVATFLLAYWLYIDGVDTIIRMAVDYGTSIGFSASSLITALLLVQFIAFPATLGFNWYSSKIGIKKAIYTAIIGYSTITIFASLVKEEWHFYVLAVMIACFQGGIQSLSRSMYARIIPVEKAAQFYGFYNMLGKFAAIIGPPLMGYVGLVTGNPRIGILSIVILFISGGFILTKVDLDEGEKIAKSYLSK
;
A
#
# COMPACT_ATOMS: atom_id res chain seq x y z
N GLU A 1 24.96 -14.33 -4.01
CA GLU A 1 24.48 -13.04 -4.60
C GLU A 1 23.17 -13.20 -5.36
N ILE A 2 23.04 -14.14 -6.32
CA ILE A 2 21.83 -14.31 -7.14
C ILE A 2 20.57 -14.59 -6.28
N ARG A 3 20.67 -15.41 -5.22
CA ARG A 3 19.55 -15.69 -4.32
C ARG A 3 19.11 -14.46 -3.53
N HIS A 4 20.06 -13.66 -3.05
CA HIS A 4 19.76 -12.43 -2.33
C HIS A 4 19.09 -11.39 -3.22
N LEU A 5 19.60 -11.17 -4.42
CA LEU A 5 18.98 -10.31 -5.43
C LEU A 5 17.56 -10.78 -5.78
N LYS A 6 17.33 -12.10 -5.81
CA LYS A 6 16.01 -12.67 -6.08
C LYS A 6 15.02 -12.37 -4.95
N VAL A 7 15.40 -12.51 -3.68
CA VAL A 7 14.51 -12.19 -2.53
C VAL A 7 14.17 -10.71 -2.53
N VAL A 8 15.17 -9.84 -2.68
CA VAL A 8 14.98 -8.38 -2.73
C VAL A 8 14.13 -7.97 -3.94
N ALA A 9 14.41 -8.52 -5.13
CA ALA A 9 13.65 -8.20 -6.34
C ALA A 9 12.19 -8.66 -6.22
N THR A 10 11.95 -9.85 -5.65
CA THR A 10 10.60 -10.38 -5.42
C THR A 10 9.84 -9.50 -4.43
N PHE A 11 10.50 -9.04 -3.36
CA PHE A 11 9.90 -8.10 -2.42
C PHE A 11 9.58 -6.76 -3.08
N LEU A 12 10.52 -6.19 -3.85
CA LEU A 12 10.33 -4.92 -4.54
C LEU A 12 9.17 -4.98 -5.55
N LEU A 13 9.01 -6.10 -6.25
CA LEU A 13 7.89 -6.29 -7.17
C LEU A 13 6.55 -6.39 -6.41
N ALA A 14 6.50 -7.15 -5.30
CA ALA A 14 5.32 -7.21 -4.44
C ALA A 14 4.98 -5.82 -3.89
N TYR A 15 5.99 -5.12 -3.35
CA TYR A 15 5.87 -3.77 -2.82
C TYR A 15 5.31 -2.80 -3.86
N TRP A 16 5.88 -2.78 -5.07
CA TRP A 16 5.45 -1.89 -6.12
C TRP A 16 3.96 -2.08 -6.46
N LEU A 17 3.50 -3.31 -6.58
CA LEU A 17 2.10 -3.60 -6.91
C LEU A 17 1.14 -3.15 -5.81
N TYR A 18 1.36 -3.56 -4.54
CA TYR A 18 0.41 -3.18 -3.51
C TYR A 18 0.52 -1.70 -3.13
N ILE A 19 1.69 -1.07 -3.21
CA ILE A 19 1.83 0.37 -2.94
C ILE A 19 1.24 1.22 -4.07
N ASP A 20 1.29 0.75 -5.32
CA ASP A 20 0.59 1.38 -6.43
C ASP A 20 -0.93 1.42 -6.17
N GLY A 21 -1.50 0.32 -5.66
CA GLY A 21 -2.88 0.28 -5.22
C GLY A 21 -3.18 1.27 -4.07
N VAL A 22 -2.32 1.30 -3.04
CA VAL A 22 -2.45 2.22 -1.89
C VAL A 22 -2.42 3.68 -2.36
N ASP A 23 -1.40 4.05 -3.12
CA ASP A 23 -1.22 5.43 -3.61
C ASP A 23 -2.34 5.83 -4.58
N THR A 24 -2.84 4.89 -5.38
CA THR A 24 -4.00 5.13 -6.25
C THR A 24 -5.24 5.48 -5.44
N ILE A 25 -5.58 4.68 -4.43
CA ILE A 25 -6.73 4.97 -3.55
C ILE A 25 -6.61 6.36 -2.91
N ILE A 26 -5.42 6.72 -2.42
CA ILE A 26 -5.19 8.02 -1.77
C ILE A 26 -5.31 9.18 -2.76
N ARG A 27 -4.67 9.07 -3.92
CA ARG A 27 -4.63 10.15 -4.92
C ARG A 27 -5.95 10.33 -5.65
N MET A 28 -6.63 9.22 -5.94
CA MET A 28 -7.89 9.24 -6.69
C MET A 28 -9.13 9.40 -5.79
N ALA A 29 -8.97 9.44 -4.45
CA ALA A 29 -10.09 9.53 -3.52
C ALA A 29 -10.98 10.76 -3.78
N VAL A 30 -10.38 11.93 -4.02
CA VAL A 30 -11.11 13.17 -4.27
C VAL A 30 -11.81 13.13 -5.64
N ASP A 31 -11.10 12.70 -6.68
CA ASP A 31 -11.66 12.59 -8.03
C ASP A 31 -12.80 11.59 -8.05
N TYR A 32 -12.64 10.47 -7.35
CA TYR A 32 -13.69 9.47 -7.20
C TYR A 32 -14.90 10.04 -6.45
N GLY A 33 -14.70 10.68 -5.30
CA GLY A 33 -15.77 11.31 -4.53
C GLY A 33 -16.55 12.35 -5.35
N THR A 34 -15.82 13.16 -6.13
CA THR A 34 -16.43 14.14 -7.04
C THR A 34 -17.24 13.46 -8.15
N SER A 35 -16.71 12.37 -8.73
CA SER A 35 -17.38 11.63 -9.82
C SER A 35 -18.68 10.96 -9.40
N ILE A 36 -18.85 10.67 -8.12
CA ILE A 36 -20.09 10.12 -7.54
C ILE A 36 -21.00 11.19 -6.93
N GLY A 37 -20.66 12.49 -7.06
CA GLY A 37 -21.52 13.61 -6.73
C GLY A 37 -21.34 14.21 -5.34
N PHE A 38 -20.22 13.95 -4.63
CA PHE A 38 -19.99 14.51 -3.29
C PHE A 38 -19.50 15.95 -3.35
N SER A 39 -19.84 16.73 -2.32
CA SER A 39 -19.45 18.12 -2.22
C SER A 39 -17.95 18.28 -1.93
N ALA A 40 -17.31 19.34 -2.47
CA ALA A 40 -15.90 19.63 -2.22
C ALA A 40 -15.60 19.82 -0.72
N SER A 41 -16.53 20.39 0.04
CA SER A 41 -16.38 20.58 1.49
C SER A 41 -16.29 19.25 2.24
N SER A 42 -17.13 18.26 1.87
CA SER A 42 -17.08 16.92 2.46
C SER A 42 -15.78 16.21 2.14
N LEU A 43 -15.28 16.34 0.91
CA LEU A 43 -14.00 15.73 0.49
C LEU A 43 -12.81 16.34 1.23
N ILE A 44 -12.78 17.67 1.40
CA ILE A 44 -11.73 18.37 2.18
C ILE A 44 -11.78 17.92 3.65
N THR A 45 -12.97 17.84 4.24
CA THR A 45 -13.14 17.36 5.62
C THR A 45 -12.62 15.93 5.79
N ALA A 46 -12.90 15.04 4.83
CA ALA A 46 -12.39 13.67 4.84
C ALA A 46 -10.86 13.63 4.77
N LEU A 47 -10.24 14.46 3.92
CA LEU A 47 -8.78 14.56 3.84
C LEU A 47 -8.16 15.02 5.17
N LEU A 48 -8.76 15.99 5.85
CA LEU A 48 -8.32 16.44 7.17
C LEU A 48 -8.43 15.31 8.20
N LEU A 49 -9.54 14.56 8.21
CA LEU A 49 -9.70 13.39 9.09
C LEU A 49 -8.58 12.37 8.89
N VAL A 50 -8.21 12.06 7.64
CA VAL A 50 -7.10 11.15 7.36
C VAL A 50 -5.81 11.65 8.02
N GLN A 51 -5.48 12.93 7.90
CA GLN A 51 -4.23 13.49 8.43
C GLN A 51 -4.16 13.40 9.96
N PHE A 52 -5.26 13.71 10.66
CA PHE A 52 -5.28 13.65 12.12
C PHE A 52 -5.27 12.22 12.66
N ILE A 53 -5.94 11.29 12.01
CA ILE A 53 -6.07 9.90 12.46
C ILE A 53 -4.85 9.06 12.07
N ALA A 54 -4.22 9.34 10.93
CA ALA A 54 -3.12 8.53 10.42
C ALA A 54 -1.92 8.46 11.37
N PHE A 55 -1.59 9.55 12.09
CA PHE A 55 -0.46 9.55 13.01
C PHE A 55 -0.65 8.57 14.19
N PRO A 56 -1.70 8.69 15.04
CA PRO A 56 -1.90 7.75 16.14
C PRO A 56 -2.17 6.32 15.63
N ALA A 57 -2.86 6.16 14.50
CA ALA A 57 -3.11 4.87 13.90
C ALA A 57 -1.81 4.16 13.47
N THR A 58 -0.85 4.90 12.92
CA THR A 58 0.47 4.36 12.56
C THR A 58 1.21 3.81 13.77
N LEU A 59 1.19 4.51 14.91
CA LEU A 59 1.80 4.05 16.14
C LEU A 59 1.14 2.75 16.63
N GLY A 60 -0.19 2.70 16.63
CA GLY A 60 -0.96 1.51 16.99
C GLY A 60 -0.67 0.34 16.05
N PHE A 61 -0.56 0.59 14.75
CA PHE A 61 -0.26 -0.45 13.76
C PHE A 61 1.17 -0.99 13.90
N ASN A 62 2.13 -0.16 14.23
CA ASN A 62 3.50 -0.58 14.52
C ASN A 62 3.57 -1.43 15.80
N TRP A 63 2.83 -1.06 16.85
CA TRP A 63 2.68 -1.89 18.05
C TRP A 63 2.03 -3.24 17.71
N TYR A 64 0.97 -3.27 16.93
CA TYR A 64 0.35 -4.50 16.44
C TYR A 64 1.34 -5.38 15.69
N SER A 65 2.14 -4.81 14.79
CA SER A 65 3.19 -5.50 14.04
C SER A 65 4.24 -6.15 14.96
N SER A 66 4.58 -5.52 16.08
CA SER A 66 5.54 -6.07 17.05
C SER A 66 5.05 -7.36 17.73
N LYS A 67 3.73 -7.58 17.77
CA LYS A 67 3.08 -8.77 18.36
C LYS A 67 2.93 -9.92 17.37
N ILE A 68 2.56 -9.63 16.12
CA ILE A 68 2.22 -10.66 15.12
C ILE A 68 3.31 -10.90 14.08
N GLY A 69 4.32 -10.05 14.05
CA GLY A 69 5.40 -10.06 13.04
C GLY A 69 5.09 -9.19 11.82
N ILE A 70 6.17 -8.65 11.24
CA ILE A 70 6.10 -7.62 10.20
C ILE A 70 5.40 -8.10 8.92
N LYS A 71 5.71 -9.31 8.44
CA LYS A 71 5.12 -9.86 7.22
C LYS A 71 3.60 -10.05 7.37
N LYS A 72 3.15 -10.59 8.51
CA LYS A 72 1.73 -10.77 8.81
C LYS A 72 1.01 -9.42 8.91
N ALA A 73 1.64 -8.42 9.52
CA ALA A 73 1.06 -7.09 9.63
C ALA A 73 0.89 -6.42 8.25
N ILE A 74 1.86 -6.58 7.33
CA ILE A 74 1.71 -6.11 5.95
C ILE A 74 0.54 -6.81 5.26
N TYR A 75 0.35 -8.13 5.46
CA TYR A 75 -0.84 -8.83 4.93
C TYR A 75 -2.14 -8.28 5.51
N THR A 76 -2.18 -8.00 6.81
CA THR A 76 -3.37 -7.36 7.42
C THR A 76 -3.68 -6.03 6.75
N ALA A 77 -2.65 -5.23 6.43
CA ALA A 77 -2.84 -3.96 5.73
C ALA A 77 -3.31 -4.15 4.28
N ILE A 78 -2.75 -5.12 3.54
CA ILE A 78 -3.19 -5.45 2.16
C ILE A 78 -4.66 -5.90 2.15
N ILE A 79 -5.07 -6.76 3.08
CA ILE A 79 -6.46 -7.18 3.24
C ILE A 79 -7.33 -5.98 3.64
N GLY A 80 -6.86 -5.14 4.55
CA GLY A 80 -7.53 -3.89 4.93
C GLY A 80 -7.78 -2.99 3.72
N TYR A 81 -6.77 -2.74 2.89
CA TYR A 81 -6.92 -1.94 1.67
C TYR A 81 -7.83 -2.61 0.62
N SER A 82 -7.79 -3.92 0.49
CA SER A 82 -8.74 -4.65 -0.37
C SER A 82 -10.18 -4.44 0.10
N THR A 83 -10.42 -4.52 1.42
CA THR A 83 -11.73 -4.25 2.04
C THR A 83 -12.16 -2.80 1.85
N ILE A 84 -11.22 -1.84 2.02
CA ILE A 84 -11.45 -0.40 1.77
C ILE A 84 -11.89 -0.19 0.32
N THR A 85 -11.22 -0.83 -0.64
CA THR A 85 -11.53 -0.69 -2.07
C THR A 85 -12.92 -1.26 -2.42
N ILE A 86 -13.26 -2.40 -1.83
CA ILE A 86 -14.61 -2.99 -1.99
C ILE A 86 -15.65 -2.07 -1.35
N PHE A 87 -15.41 -1.57 -0.14
CA PHE A 87 -16.32 -0.65 0.53
C PHE A 87 -16.47 0.66 -0.26
N ALA A 88 -15.39 1.20 -0.83
CA ALA A 88 -15.41 2.39 -1.68
C ALA A 88 -16.35 2.24 -2.88
N SER A 89 -16.43 1.05 -3.49
CA SER A 89 -17.35 0.80 -4.61
C SER A 89 -18.83 0.80 -4.20
N LEU A 90 -19.12 0.63 -2.91
CA LEU A 90 -20.47 0.57 -2.35
C LEU A 90 -20.94 1.89 -1.72
N VAL A 91 -20.05 2.89 -1.65
CA VAL A 91 -20.35 4.21 -1.07
C VAL A 91 -21.48 4.90 -1.83
N LYS A 92 -22.50 5.38 -1.11
CA LYS A 92 -23.68 6.07 -1.66
C LYS A 92 -23.89 7.45 -1.07
N GLU A 93 -23.51 7.66 0.17
CA GLU A 93 -23.75 8.88 0.95
C GLU A 93 -22.43 9.46 1.46
N GLU A 94 -22.37 10.76 1.71
CA GLU A 94 -21.15 11.46 2.14
C GLU A 94 -20.57 10.91 3.45
N TRP A 95 -21.42 10.48 4.39
CA TRP A 95 -20.92 9.91 5.65
C TRP A 95 -20.16 8.58 5.46
N HIS A 96 -20.52 7.77 4.46
CA HIS A 96 -19.72 6.58 4.10
C HIS A 96 -18.31 6.96 3.68
N PHE A 97 -18.16 8.14 3.05
CA PHE A 97 -16.85 8.62 2.64
C PHE A 97 -15.98 9.01 3.84
N TYR A 98 -16.57 9.53 4.92
CA TYR A 98 -15.84 9.76 6.17
C TYR A 98 -15.40 8.45 6.82
N VAL A 99 -16.23 7.42 6.82
CA VAL A 99 -15.84 6.07 7.28
C VAL A 99 -14.69 5.53 6.46
N LEU A 100 -14.75 5.69 5.13
CA LEU A 100 -13.68 5.31 4.21
C LEU A 100 -12.36 6.03 4.56
N ALA A 101 -12.43 7.33 4.82
CA ALA A 101 -11.28 8.15 5.21
C ALA A 101 -10.62 7.63 6.50
N VAL A 102 -11.43 7.30 7.51
CA VAL A 102 -10.95 6.70 8.77
C VAL A 102 -10.28 5.34 8.53
N MET A 103 -10.89 4.49 7.71
CA MET A 103 -10.32 3.18 7.37
C MET A 103 -8.96 3.35 6.65
N ILE A 104 -8.86 4.25 5.68
CA ILE A 104 -7.59 4.56 4.99
C ILE A 104 -6.53 5.01 6.01
N ALA A 105 -6.89 5.94 6.90
CA ALA A 105 -5.98 6.47 7.91
C ALA A 105 -5.42 5.38 8.83
N CYS A 106 -6.22 4.36 9.17
CA CYS A 106 -5.80 3.26 10.03
C CYS A 106 -4.67 2.40 9.42
N PHE A 107 -4.62 2.25 8.11
CA PHE A 107 -3.66 1.36 7.45
C PHE A 107 -2.53 2.09 6.71
N GLN A 108 -2.74 3.34 6.29
CA GLN A 108 -1.83 4.07 5.40
C GLN A 108 -0.40 4.17 5.94
N GLY A 109 -0.23 4.69 7.14
CA GLY A 109 1.09 4.86 7.74
C GLY A 109 1.73 3.51 8.11
N GLY A 110 0.92 2.54 8.54
CA GLY A 110 1.36 1.21 8.89
C GLY A 110 1.95 0.46 7.70
N ILE A 111 1.26 0.40 6.57
CA ILE A 111 1.75 -0.34 5.39
C ILE A 111 3.04 0.28 4.84
N GLN A 112 3.17 1.61 4.82
CA GLN A 112 4.36 2.29 4.33
C GLN A 112 5.57 2.09 5.27
N SER A 113 5.38 2.29 6.59
CA SER A 113 6.45 2.14 7.58
C SER A 113 6.94 0.69 7.70
N LEU A 114 6.02 -0.28 7.70
CA LEU A 114 6.37 -1.69 7.80
C LEU A 114 7.02 -2.22 6.54
N SER A 115 6.60 -1.79 5.35
CA SER A 115 7.26 -2.15 4.09
C SER A 115 8.70 -1.68 4.07
N ARG A 116 8.96 -0.45 4.51
CA ARG A 116 10.32 0.08 4.64
C ARG A 116 11.15 -0.68 5.67
N SER A 117 10.55 -1.02 6.81
CA SER A 117 11.21 -1.80 7.87
C SER A 117 11.51 -3.23 7.41
N MET A 118 10.58 -3.88 6.69
CA MET A 118 10.81 -5.20 6.11
C MET A 118 11.94 -5.18 5.09
N TYR A 119 11.98 -4.16 4.23
CA TYR A 119 13.03 -3.99 3.25
C TYR A 119 14.41 -3.82 3.89
N ALA A 120 14.49 -3.00 4.96
CA ALA A 120 15.72 -2.79 5.73
C ALA A 120 16.36 -4.09 6.26
N ARG A 121 15.55 -5.11 6.56
CA ARG A 121 16.03 -6.38 7.10
C ARG A 121 16.67 -7.30 6.08
N ILE A 122 16.28 -7.17 4.81
CA ILE A 122 16.71 -8.07 3.72
C ILE A 122 17.83 -7.48 2.84
N ILE A 123 18.26 -6.25 3.08
CA ILE A 123 19.32 -5.59 2.33
C ILE A 123 20.63 -5.54 3.13
N PRO A 124 21.82 -5.65 2.46
CA PRO A 124 23.10 -5.44 3.11
C PRO A 124 23.29 -4.00 3.58
N VAL A 125 23.79 -3.81 4.80
CA VAL A 125 23.97 -2.48 5.40
C VAL A 125 24.97 -1.63 4.60
N GLU A 126 26.07 -2.24 4.11
CA GLU A 126 27.11 -1.54 3.34
C GLU A 126 26.59 -0.97 2.00
N LYS A 127 25.54 -1.57 1.44
CA LYS A 127 24.92 -1.15 0.18
C LYS A 127 23.56 -0.48 0.38
N ALA A 128 23.19 -0.16 1.62
CA ALA A 128 21.86 0.34 1.97
C ALA A 128 21.45 1.57 1.15
N ALA A 129 22.35 2.54 0.93
CA ALA A 129 22.06 3.73 0.15
C ALA A 129 21.64 3.40 -1.30
N GLN A 130 22.33 2.45 -1.95
CA GLN A 130 22.01 2.01 -3.30
C GLN A 130 20.64 1.31 -3.36
N PHE A 131 20.39 0.40 -2.41
CA PHE A 131 19.12 -0.35 -2.37
C PHE A 131 17.94 0.56 -2.02
N TYR A 132 18.10 1.51 -1.11
CA TYR A 132 17.05 2.50 -0.84
C TYR A 132 16.83 3.46 -2.01
N GLY A 133 17.83 3.70 -2.86
CA GLY A 133 17.65 4.38 -4.13
C GLY A 133 16.61 3.70 -5.01
N PHE A 134 16.71 2.38 -5.19
CA PHE A 134 15.71 1.57 -5.92
C PHE A 134 14.34 1.56 -5.25
N TYR A 135 14.29 1.39 -3.93
CA TYR A 135 13.05 1.41 -3.16
C TYR A 135 12.30 2.75 -3.34
N ASN A 136 13.01 3.86 -3.18
CA ASN A 136 12.43 5.19 -3.33
C ASN A 136 12.02 5.48 -4.78
N MET A 137 12.79 4.98 -5.76
CA MET A 137 12.43 5.08 -7.16
C MET A 137 11.10 4.37 -7.42
N LEU A 138 10.93 3.12 -6.99
CA LEU A 138 9.69 2.38 -7.14
C LEU A 138 8.53 3.06 -6.40
N GLY A 139 8.76 3.63 -5.21
CA GLY A 139 7.74 4.42 -4.51
C GLY A 139 7.31 5.68 -5.27
N LYS A 140 8.22 6.33 -6.01
CA LYS A 140 7.87 7.46 -6.90
C LYS A 140 7.11 7.03 -8.13
N PHE A 141 7.35 5.81 -8.62
CA PHE A 141 6.62 5.17 -9.70
C PHE A 141 5.37 4.41 -9.21
N ALA A 142 5.01 4.52 -7.93
CA ALA A 142 3.69 4.11 -7.45
C ALA A 142 2.61 5.02 -8.07
N ALA A 143 1.41 4.48 -8.23
CA ALA A 143 0.29 5.12 -8.93
C ALA A 143 0.55 5.34 -10.45
N ILE A 144 1.35 4.49 -11.09
CA ILE A 144 1.49 4.45 -12.56
C ILE A 144 0.47 3.49 -13.18
N ILE A 145 0.22 2.34 -12.55
CA ILE A 145 -0.70 1.32 -13.07
C ILE A 145 -2.12 1.60 -12.60
N GLY A 146 -2.28 1.94 -11.33
CA GLY A 146 -3.59 2.06 -10.70
C GLY A 146 -4.51 3.11 -11.32
N PRO A 147 -4.10 4.39 -11.44
CA PRO A 147 -4.98 5.42 -12.01
C PRO A 147 -5.41 5.13 -13.45
N PRO A 148 -4.51 4.72 -14.39
CA PRO A 148 -4.93 4.32 -15.74
C PRO A 148 -5.87 3.11 -15.73
N LEU A 149 -5.62 2.11 -14.87
CA LEU A 149 -6.48 0.94 -14.73
C LEU A 149 -7.88 1.35 -14.25
N MET A 150 -7.95 2.16 -13.19
CA MET A 150 -9.21 2.68 -12.66
C MET A 150 -9.97 3.51 -13.70
N GLY A 151 -9.26 4.43 -14.39
CA GLY A 151 -9.83 5.29 -15.42
C GLY A 151 -10.34 4.50 -16.62
N TYR A 152 -9.53 3.58 -17.14
CA TYR A 152 -9.91 2.74 -18.28
C TYR A 152 -11.13 1.86 -17.99
N VAL A 153 -11.13 1.16 -16.84
CA VAL A 153 -12.26 0.32 -16.44
C VAL A 153 -13.50 1.16 -16.19
N GLY A 154 -13.37 2.33 -15.56
CA GLY A 154 -14.46 3.28 -15.35
C GLY A 154 -15.07 3.78 -16.66
N LEU A 155 -14.23 4.10 -17.67
CA LEU A 155 -14.69 4.54 -19.00
C LEU A 155 -15.40 3.43 -19.76
N VAL A 156 -14.82 2.23 -19.81
CA VAL A 156 -15.39 1.10 -20.57
C VAL A 156 -16.71 0.63 -19.95
N THR A 157 -16.81 0.66 -18.63
CA THR A 157 -18.04 0.21 -17.92
C THR A 157 -19.06 1.34 -17.73
N GLY A 158 -18.68 2.59 -17.99
CA GLY A 158 -19.51 3.76 -17.68
C GLY A 158 -19.77 3.95 -16.17
N ASN A 159 -19.01 3.28 -15.31
CA ASN A 159 -19.26 3.28 -13.87
C ASN A 159 -17.96 3.46 -13.05
N PRO A 160 -17.77 4.62 -12.39
CA PRO A 160 -16.60 4.89 -11.56
C PRO A 160 -16.38 3.87 -10.42
N ARG A 161 -17.48 3.26 -9.95
CA ARG A 161 -17.44 2.27 -8.85
C ARG A 161 -16.79 0.96 -9.28
N ILE A 162 -16.96 0.55 -10.53
CA ILE A 162 -16.27 -0.61 -11.10
C ILE A 162 -14.80 -0.25 -11.36
N GLY A 163 -14.55 1.01 -11.76
CA GLY A 163 -13.19 1.54 -11.91
C GLY A 163 -12.39 1.39 -10.62
N ILE A 164 -12.88 1.89 -9.48
CA ILE A 164 -12.17 1.78 -8.21
C ILE A 164 -12.02 0.32 -7.76
N LEU A 165 -13.01 -0.53 -7.99
CA LEU A 165 -12.96 -1.94 -7.62
C LEU A 165 -11.85 -2.69 -8.36
N SER A 166 -11.47 -2.27 -9.57
CA SER A 166 -10.39 -2.89 -10.34
C SER A 166 -9.02 -2.83 -9.63
N ILE A 167 -8.82 -1.86 -8.72
CA ILE A 167 -7.59 -1.70 -7.94
C ILE A 167 -7.34 -2.90 -7.01
N VAL A 168 -8.35 -3.68 -6.63
CA VAL A 168 -8.21 -4.90 -5.83
C VAL A 168 -7.23 -5.88 -6.48
N ILE A 169 -7.13 -5.90 -7.81
CA ILE A 169 -6.19 -6.75 -8.55
C ILE A 169 -4.74 -6.46 -8.14
N LEU A 170 -4.38 -5.19 -7.89
CA LEU A 170 -3.04 -4.81 -7.45
C LEU A 170 -2.74 -5.33 -6.04
N PHE A 171 -3.70 -5.29 -5.15
CA PHE A 171 -3.56 -5.83 -3.80
C PHE A 171 -3.44 -7.36 -3.80
N ILE A 172 -4.27 -8.05 -4.58
CA ILE A 172 -4.21 -9.52 -4.70
C ILE A 172 -2.88 -9.94 -5.31
N SER A 173 -2.46 -9.33 -6.42
CA SER A 173 -1.20 -9.68 -7.09
C SER A 173 0.01 -9.36 -6.22
N GLY A 174 0.06 -8.18 -5.58
CA GLY A 174 1.11 -7.81 -4.64
C GLY A 174 1.17 -8.74 -3.44
N GLY A 175 0.02 -9.05 -2.83
CA GLY A 175 -0.09 -10.01 -1.73
C GLY A 175 0.36 -11.42 -2.14
N PHE A 176 -0.04 -11.89 -3.32
CA PHE A 176 0.39 -13.19 -3.84
C PHE A 176 1.91 -13.27 -4.05
N ILE A 177 2.52 -12.23 -4.62
CA ILE A 177 3.98 -12.21 -4.81
C ILE A 177 4.69 -12.13 -3.44
N LEU A 178 4.13 -11.41 -2.46
CA LEU A 178 4.69 -11.32 -1.12
C LEU A 178 4.73 -12.69 -0.40
N THR A 179 3.87 -13.66 -0.76
CA THR A 179 3.98 -15.03 -0.21
C THR A 179 5.32 -15.68 -0.52
N LYS A 180 5.87 -15.40 -1.72
CA LYS A 180 7.12 -15.98 -2.23
C LYS A 180 8.38 -15.33 -1.62
N VAL A 181 8.23 -14.28 -0.83
CA VAL A 181 9.36 -13.61 -0.15
C VAL A 181 9.71 -14.39 1.11
N ASP A 182 10.88 -15.02 1.13
CA ASP A 182 11.44 -15.65 2.32
C ASP A 182 12.27 -14.63 3.10
N LEU A 183 11.71 -14.16 4.24
CA LEU A 183 12.35 -13.18 5.11
C LEU A 183 13.58 -13.76 5.82
N ASP A 184 13.49 -15.02 6.28
CA ASP A 184 14.56 -15.65 7.05
C ASP A 184 15.79 -15.89 6.16
N GLU A 185 15.56 -16.30 4.91
CA GLU A 185 16.63 -16.41 3.92
C GLU A 185 17.24 -15.02 3.61
N GLY A 186 16.39 -14.00 3.40
CA GLY A 186 16.82 -12.64 3.12
C GLY A 186 17.66 -12.05 4.26
N GLU A 187 17.24 -12.19 5.53
CA GLU A 187 17.98 -11.72 6.70
C GLU A 187 19.32 -12.45 6.89
N LYS A 188 19.37 -13.77 6.68
CA LYS A 188 20.61 -14.54 6.77
C LYS A 188 21.63 -14.07 5.75
N ILE A 189 21.21 -13.87 4.51
CA ILE A 189 22.09 -13.42 3.43
C ILE A 189 22.55 -11.98 3.68
N ALA A 190 21.66 -11.08 4.13
CA ALA A 190 22.01 -9.71 4.48
C ALA A 190 23.11 -9.67 5.57
N LYS A 191 23.00 -10.51 6.61
CA LYS A 191 24.00 -10.65 7.68
C LYS A 191 25.32 -11.25 7.19
N SER A 192 25.29 -12.14 6.21
CA SER A 192 26.53 -12.75 5.68
C SER A 192 27.45 -11.76 4.95
N TYR A 193 26.96 -10.61 4.53
CA TYR A 193 27.77 -9.52 3.98
C TYR A 193 28.53 -8.75 5.03
N LEU A 194 28.08 -8.75 6.31
CA LEU A 194 28.78 -8.11 7.43
C LEU A 194 30.00 -8.91 7.91
N SER A 195 30.11 -10.19 7.53
CA SER A 195 31.20 -11.10 7.97
C SER A 195 32.32 -11.24 6.96
N LYS A 196 32.29 -10.49 5.88
CA LYS A 196 33.33 -10.39 4.85
C LYS A 196 33.98 -9.00 4.85
#